data_9e5c779bbc7342f275be218dc39e77fd
#
_entry.id   9e5c779bbc7342f275be218dc39e77fd
#
_cell.length_a   1.000
_cell.length_b   1.000
_cell.length_c   1.000
_cell.angle_alpha   90.00
_cell.angle_beta   90.00
_cell.angle_gamma   90.00
#
_symmetry.space_group_name_H-M   'P 1'
#
loop_
_entity.id
_entity.type
_entity.pdbx_description
1 polymer ?
#
loop_
_entity_poly.entity_id
_entity_poly.type
_entity_poly.pdbx_seq_one_letter_code
_entity_poly.pdbx_strand_id
1 'polypeptide(L)'
;EKVVEKDGVEYVQKVSEIIKMYELDEEKIVESIGYIGTSKNIIPAFKYIAEPLKLEFYLSLILALKYGKKFAIRPNYKADYMGLPISHAPGNSGDIEVYSKKLYWLIEVTLIRNKTQQLNSETTSVIRHFLEDNKINNYLSKYLSFIAPIIHQDTKEFYDYSIVRHKIKDQSFNLKPYSIPEFIDITLTSNNFRDMENYTVQVIEEFRNNLN
;
A
#
# COMPACT_ATOMS: atom_id res chain seq x y z
N GLU A 1 -15.86 -10.58 9.70
CA GLU A 1 -16.06 -9.14 9.41
C GLU A 1 -15.87 -8.27 10.66
N LYS A 2 -16.55 -8.57 11.77
CA LYS A 2 -16.43 -7.76 13.02
C LYS A 2 -15.03 -7.78 13.64
N VAL A 3 -14.33 -8.90 13.56
CA VAL A 3 -12.97 -9.05 14.11
C VAL A 3 -11.98 -8.20 13.30
N VAL A 4 -12.07 -8.25 11.98
CA VAL A 4 -11.18 -7.49 11.07
C VAL A 4 -11.38 -5.99 11.23
N GLU A 5 -12.64 -5.51 11.30
CA GLU A 5 -12.94 -4.09 11.59
C GLU A 5 -12.39 -3.66 12.97
N LYS A 6 -12.47 -4.52 13.96
CA LYS A 6 -11.98 -4.24 15.31
C LYS A 6 -10.45 -4.09 15.32
N ASP A 7 -9.73 -4.98 14.67
CA ASP A 7 -8.26 -4.92 14.57
C ASP A 7 -7.79 -3.62 13.89
N GLY A 8 -8.49 -3.18 12.84
CA GLY A 8 -8.18 -1.93 12.17
C GLY A 8 -8.45 -0.69 13.05
N VAL A 9 -9.53 -0.70 13.83
CA VAL A 9 -9.83 0.38 14.78
C VAL A 9 -8.81 0.41 15.90
N GLU A 10 -8.44 -0.73 16.45
CA GLU A 10 -7.40 -0.84 17.48
C GLU A 10 -6.05 -0.31 16.98
N TYR A 11 -5.70 -0.58 15.73
CA TYR A 11 -4.48 -0.04 15.13
C TYR A 11 -4.51 1.48 15.04
N VAL A 12 -5.59 2.08 14.57
CA VAL A 12 -5.73 3.56 14.49
C VAL A 12 -5.60 4.21 15.88
N GLN A 13 -6.11 3.57 16.92
CA GLN A 13 -5.92 4.05 18.29
C GLN A 13 -4.46 3.99 18.71
N LYS A 14 -3.76 2.87 18.47
CA LYS A 14 -2.32 2.72 18.76
C LYS A 14 -1.47 3.72 17.97
N VAL A 15 -1.81 3.98 16.71
CA VAL A 15 -1.13 5.01 15.91
C VAL A 15 -1.22 6.37 16.57
N SER A 16 -2.39 6.75 17.09
CA SER A 16 -2.55 8.02 17.78
C SER A 16 -1.65 8.14 19.02
N GLU A 17 -1.47 7.02 19.76
CA GLU A 17 -0.56 6.96 20.89
C GLU A 17 0.92 7.06 20.45
N ILE A 18 1.31 6.36 19.40
CA ILE A 18 2.66 6.39 18.83
C ILE A 18 2.98 7.82 18.33
N ILE A 19 2.07 8.42 17.59
CA ILE A 19 2.23 9.78 17.07
C ILE A 19 2.45 10.76 18.23
N LYS A 20 1.65 10.68 19.28
CA LYS A 20 1.79 11.54 20.44
C LYS A 20 3.07 11.27 21.23
N MET A 21 3.42 10.01 21.45
CA MET A 21 4.59 9.59 22.22
C MET A 21 5.91 10.05 21.60
N TYR A 22 6.01 9.98 20.27
CA TYR A 22 7.23 10.33 19.52
C TYR A 22 7.14 11.69 18.84
N GLU A 23 6.08 12.46 19.12
CA GLU A 23 5.85 13.79 18.55
C GLU A 23 5.98 13.77 17.01
N LEU A 24 5.26 12.82 16.37
CA LEU A 24 5.29 12.63 14.92
C LEU A 24 4.25 13.52 14.26
N ASP A 25 4.64 14.11 13.14
CA ASP A 25 3.76 14.76 12.18
C ASP A 25 4.02 14.21 10.76
N GLU A 26 3.26 14.67 9.79
CA GLU A 26 3.40 14.23 8.40
C GLU A 26 4.80 14.53 7.87
N GLU A 27 5.36 15.69 8.16
CA GLU A 27 6.68 16.13 7.70
C GLU A 27 7.78 15.20 8.23
N LYS A 28 7.77 14.91 9.52
CA LYS A 28 8.74 14.05 10.19
C LYS A 28 8.68 12.61 9.68
N ILE A 29 7.47 12.10 9.40
CA ILE A 29 7.28 10.76 8.83
C ILE A 29 7.82 10.71 7.39
N VAL A 30 7.49 11.69 6.56
CA VAL A 30 7.96 11.78 5.17
C VAL A 30 9.49 11.91 5.12
N GLU A 31 10.06 12.76 5.96
CA GLU A 31 11.51 12.88 6.09
C GLU A 31 12.14 11.54 6.49
N SER A 32 11.53 10.82 7.44
CA SER A 32 12.00 9.50 7.88
C SER A 32 12.00 8.46 6.76
N ILE A 33 10.98 8.47 5.89
CA ILE A 33 10.93 7.61 4.69
C ILE A 33 12.10 7.93 3.75
N GLY A 34 12.45 9.19 3.58
CA GLY A 34 13.56 9.63 2.75
C GLY A 34 14.93 9.10 3.21
N TYR A 35 15.05 8.71 4.48
CA TYR A 35 16.29 8.14 5.04
C TYR A 35 16.30 6.60 5.08
N ILE A 36 15.26 5.92 4.65
CA ILE A 36 15.25 4.45 4.54
C ILE A 36 16.39 3.98 3.61
N GLY A 37 17.16 3.01 4.06
CA GLY A 37 18.34 2.51 3.34
C GLY A 37 19.62 3.34 3.58
N THR A 38 19.57 4.32 4.49
CA THR A 38 20.73 5.08 4.94
C THR A 38 21.05 4.77 6.39
N SER A 39 22.20 5.22 6.87
CA SER A 39 22.57 5.10 8.29
C SER A 39 21.86 6.13 9.20
N LYS A 40 21.16 7.10 8.61
CA LYS A 40 20.49 8.17 9.36
C LYS A 40 19.10 7.71 9.84
N ASN A 41 18.81 7.94 11.10
CA ASN A 41 17.51 7.73 11.70
C ASN A 41 17.09 9.01 12.44
N ILE A 42 15.99 9.60 12.00
CA ILE A 42 15.44 10.82 12.61
C ILE A 42 14.87 10.51 13.99
N ILE A 43 14.23 9.34 14.12
CA ILE A 43 13.63 8.90 15.37
C ILE A 43 14.49 7.79 15.96
N PRO A 44 15.28 8.09 17.01
CA PRO A 44 16.23 7.13 17.57
C PRO A 44 15.58 5.82 18.04
N ALA A 45 14.36 5.88 18.53
CA ALA A 45 13.60 4.71 18.97
C ALA A 45 13.35 3.69 17.84
N PHE A 46 13.33 4.12 16.58
CA PHE A 46 13.02 3.27 15.43
C PHE A 46 14.27 2.72 14.72
N LYS A 47 15.46 3.02 15.22
CA LYS A 47 16.71 2.57 14.59
C LYS A 47 16.85 1.04 14.48
N TYR A 48 16.19 0.30 15.35
CA TYR A 48 16.25 -1.16 15.39
C TYR A 48 15.23 -1.86 14.49
N ILE A 49 14.28 -1.11 13.93
CA ILE A 49 13.31 -1.66 12.98
C ILE A 49 14.04 -1.92 11.66
N ALA A 50 13.90 -3.12 11.09
CA ALA A 50 14.46 -3.46 9.78
C ALA A 50 13.93 -2.54 8.68
N GLU A 51 14.77 -2.18 7.69
CA GLU A 51 14.42 -1.16 6.69
C GLU A 51 13.13 -1.44 5.92
N PRO A 52 12.84 -2.68 5.44
CA PRO A 52 11.55 -2.96 4.80
C PRO A 52 10.36 -2.73 5.75
N LEU A 53 10.48 -3.16 7.01
CA LEU A 53 9.46 -2.95 8.04
C LEU A 53 9.28 -1.46 8.38
N LYS A 54 10.35 -0.65 8.31
CA LYS A 54 10.22 0.81 8.46
C LYS A 54 9.34 1.41 7.38
N LEU A 55 9.47 0.96 6.13
CA LEU A 55 8.65 1.44 5.04
C LEU A 55 7.17 1.10 5.28
N GLU A 56 6.87 -0.17 5.57
CA GLU A 56 5.50 -0.60 5.91
C GLU A 56 4.94 0.22 7.08
N PHE A 57 5.73 0.43 8.12
CA PHE A 57 5.35 1.17 9.31
C PHE A 57 5.04 2.64 9.01
N TYR A 58 5.96 3.37 8.38
CA TYR A 58 5.76 4.79 8.08
C TYR A 58 4.61 5.03 7.11
N LEU A 59 4.43 4.18 6.10
CA LEU A 59 3.29 4.27 5.19
C LEU A 59 1.97 4.01 5.94
N SER A 60 1.95 3.04 6.86
CA SER A 60 0.78 2.79 7.70
C SER A 60 0.43 4.00 8.59
N LEU A 61 1.43 4.70 9.14
CA LEU A 61 1.22 5.93 9.92
C LEU A 61 0.59 7.05 9.06
N ILE A 62 1.12 7.28 7.85
CA ILE A 62 0.57 8.28 6.92
C ILE A 62 -0.87 7.95 6.54
N LEU A 63 -1.13 6.69 6.20
CA LEU A 63 -2.48 6.23 5.85
C LEU A 63 -3.46 6.39 7.02
N ALA A 64 -3.03 6.09 8.24
CA ALA A 64 -3.86 6.28 9.43
C ALA A 64 -4.15 7.76 9.70
N LEU A 65 -3.18 8.66 9.50
CA LEU A 65 -3.39 10.10 9.59
C LEU A 65 -4.41 10.58 8.55
N LYS A 66 -4.28 10.14 7.30
CA LYS A 66 -5.14 10.56 6.19
C LYS A 66 -6.52 9.93 6.23
N TYR A 67 -6.59 8.62 6.43
CA TYR A 67 -7.79 7.83 6.21
C TYR A 67 -8.41 7.22 7.48
N GLY A 68 -7.70 7.20 8.60
CA GLY A 68 -8.11 6.50 9.82
C GLY A 68 -9.43 6.94 10.45
N LYS A 69 -9.94 8.13 10.06
CA LYS A 69 -11.29 8.59 10.48
C LYS A 69 -12.43 7.93 9.70
N LYS A 70 -12.15 7.36 8.53
CA LYS A 70 -13.17 6.82 7.61
C LYS A 70 -12.97 5.35 7.30
N PHE A 71 -11.75 4.86 7.40
CA PHE A 71 -11.36 3.51 7.04
C PHE A 71 -10.59 2.85 8.17
N ALA A 72 -10.75 1.53 8.30
CA ALA A 72 -9.85 0.72 9.09
C ALA A 72 -8.52 0.57 8.35
N ILE A 73 -7.42 0.73 9.05
CA ILE A 73 -6.05 0.52 8.55
C ILE A 73 -5.47 -0.65 9.30
N ARG A 74 -5.01 -1.66 8.57
CA ARG A 74 -4.43 -2.86 9.13
C ARG A 74 -3.09 -3.17 8.47
N PRO A 75 -1.96 -2.78 9.08
CA PRO A 75 -0.68 -3.36 8.70
C PRO A 75 -0.64 -4.81 9.18
N ASN A 76 -0.08 -5.70 8.38
CA ASN A 76 -0.02 -7.12 8.69
C ASN A 76 1.30 -7.56 9.32
N TYR A 77 2.26 -6.66 9.49
CA TYR A 77 3.46 -6.96 10.28
C TYR A 77 3.07 -7.31 11.72
N LYS A 78 3.88 -8.14 12.36
CA LYS A 78 3.74 -8.39 13.81
C LYS A 78 4.33 -7.21 14.56
N ALA A 79 3.59 -6.71 15.55
CA ALA A 79 4.00 -5.62 16.40
C ALA A 79 4.24 -6.07 17.85
N ASP A 80 5.08 -5.32 18.57
CA ASP A 80 5.22 -5.43 20.00
C ASP A 80 4.01 -4.82 20.74
N TYR A 81 4.05 -4.83 22.08
CA TYR A 81 2.97 -4.28 22.91
C TYR A 81 2.79 -2.76 22.74
N MET A 82 3.80 -2.04 22.25
CA MET A 82 3.74 -0.61 21.95
C MET A 82 3.22 -0.32 20.53
N GLY A 83 3.04 -1.35 19.69
CA GLY A 83 2.62 -1.23 18.31
C GLY A 83 3.76 -1.04 17.30
N LEU A 84 5.02 -1.17 17.74
CA LEU A 84 6.17 -1.08 16.85
C LEU A 84 6.43 -2.41 16.13
N PRO A 85 6.75 -2.40 14.84
CA PRO A 85 6.93 -3.62 14.06
C PRO A 85 8.16 -4.41 14.49
N ILE A 86 8.02 -5.73 14.62
CA ILE A 86 9.08 -6.67 14.99
C ILE A 86 9.38 -7.72 13.91
N SER A 87 8.40 -8.05 13.07
CA SER A 87 8.60 -8.97 11.94
C SER A 87 7.53 -8.77 10.86
N HIS A 88 7.86 -9.19 9.64
CA HIS A 88 6.94 -9.12 8.50
C HIS A 88 5.66 -9.91 8.71
N ALA A 89 4.67 -9.64 7.86
CA ALA A 89 3.43 -10.38 7.77
C ALA A 89 3.68 -11.89 7.57
N PRO A 90 2.79 -12.75 8.06
CA PRO A 90 2.78 -14.16 7.65
C PRO A 90 2.63 -14.28 6.14
N GLY A 91 3.23 -15.32 5.54
CA GLY A 91 3.06 -15.59 4.12
C GLY A 91 1.58 -15.62 3.69
N ASN A 92 1.29 -15.15 2.49
CA ASN A 92 -0.04 -14.97 1.90
C ASN A 92 -0.91 -13.85 2.51
N SER A 93 -0.32 -12.93 3.25
CA SER A 93 -0.97 -11.69 3.66
C SER A 93 -0.29 -10.52 2.97
N GLY A 94 -1.05 -9.56 2.46
CA GLY A 94 -0.47 -8.31 1.96
C GLY A 94 0.11 -7.47 3.10
N ASP A 95 0.88 -6.46 2.78
CA ASP A 95 1.59 -5.68 3.80
C ASP A 95 0.67 -4.75 4.59
N ILE A 96 -0.22 -4.03 3.89
CA ILE A 96 -1.17 -3.11 4.51
C ILE A 96 -2.55 -3.26 3.87
N GLU A 97 -3.58 -3.38 4.68
CA GLU A 97 -4.98 -3.40 4.25
C GLU A 97 -5.70 -2.14 4.73
N VAL A 98 -6.40 -1.47 3.82
CA VAL A 98 -7.30 -0.35 4.11
C VAL A 98 -8.70 -0.74 3.70
N TYR A 99 -9.65 -0.71 4.60
CA TYR A 99 -10.98 -1.22 4.29
C TYR A 99 -12.13 -0.54 5.03
N SER A 100 -13.31 -0.69 4.48
CA SER A 100 -14.60 -0.32 5.07
C SER A 100 -15.64 -1.40 4.70
N LYS A 101 -16.93 -1.19 4.98
CA LYS A 101 -17.99 -2.13 4.56
C LYS A 101 -18.08 -2.35 3.05
N LYS A 102 -17.63 -1.40 2.22
CA LYS A 102 -17.80 -1.44 0.76
C LYS A 102 -16.49 -1.41 -0.01
N LEU A 103 -15.40 -1.05 0.64
CA LEU A 103 -14.11 -0.81 0.00
C LEU A 103 -13.04 -1.69 0.63
N TYR A 104 -12.21 -2.27 -0.22
CA TYR A 104 -10.99 -2.96 0.17
C TYR A 104 -9.82 -2.46 -0.69
N TRP A 105 -8.75 -2.05 -0.07
CA TRP A 105 -7.53 -1.62 -0.71
C TRP A 105 -6.35 -2.37 -0.11
N LEU A 106 -5.71 -3.19 -0.92
CA LEU A 106 -4.47 -3.88 -0.59
C LEU A 106 -3.29 -3.03 -1.05
N ILE A 107 -2.31 -2.87 -0.19
CA ILE A 107 -1.08 -2.15 -0.47
C ILE A 107 0.08 -3.10 -0.19
N GLU A 108 0.88 -3.32 -1.23
CA GLU A 108 2.12 -4.10 -1.18
C GLU A 108 3.30 -3.16 -1.33
N VAL A 109 4.29 -3.30 -0.47
CA VAL A 109 5.46 -2.42 -0.46
C VAL A 109 6.75 -3.20 -0.53
N THR A 110 7.72 -2.67 -1.27
CA THR A 110 9.04 -3.30 -1.38
C THR A 110 10.14 -2.25 -1.45
N LEU A 111 11.36 -2.62 -1.07
CA LEU A 111 12.57 -1.83 -1.30
C LEU A 111 13.37 -2.30 -2.53
N ILE A 112 12.82 -3.22 -3.32
CA ILE A 112 13.48 -3.76 -4.52
C ILE A 112 13.62 -2.66 -5.57
N ARG A 113 14.87 -2.45 -6.01
CA ARG A 113 15.25 -1.50 -7.07
C ARG A 113 15.61 -2.20 -8.39
N ASN A 114 15.91 -3.49 -8.34
CA ASN A 114 16.31 -4.25 -9.52
C ASN A 114 15.10 -4.56 -10.40
N LYS A 115 15.20 -4.22 -11.69
CA LYS A 115 14.15 -4.37 -12.70
C LYS A 115 13.61 -5.80 -12.79
N THR A 116 14.50 -6.78 -12.99
CA THR A 116 14.14 -8.18 -13.17
C THR A 116 13.51 -8.77 -11.92
N GLN A 117 14.07 -8.44 -10.76
CA GLN A 117 13.56 -8.91 -9.47
C GLN A 117 12.17 -8.31 -9.18
N GLN A 118 11.98 -7.02 -9.44
CA GLN A 118 10.68 -6.36 -9.26
C GLN A 118 9.58 -7.03 -10.09
N LEU A 119 9.85 -7.28 -11.38
CA LEU A 119 8.86 -7.90 -12.26
C LEU A 119 8.57 -9.35 -11.88
N ASN A 120 9.60 -10.16 -11.70
CA ASN A 120 9.45 -11.62 -11.59
C ASN A 120 9.07 -12.08 -10.17
N SER A 121 9.58 -11.44 -9.14
CA SER A 121 9.41 -11.90 -7.76
C SER A 121 8.18 -11.30 -7.08
N GLU A 122 7.87 -10.05 -7.39
CA GLU A 122 6.84 -9.29 -6.67
C GLU A 122 5.56 -9.12 -7.50
N THR A 123 5.66 -8.49 -8.67
CA THR A 123 4.50 -7.98 -9.42
C THR A 123 3.50 -9.09 -9.78
N THR A 124 4.00 -10.21 -10.33
CA THR A 124 3.14 -11.32 -10.77
C THR A 124 2.45 -12.00 -9.59
N SER A 125 3.19 -12.19 -8.50
CA SER A 125 2.69 -12.81 -7.28
C SER A 125 1.60 -11.96 -6.63
N VAL A 126 1.85 -10.67 -6.46
CA VAL A 126 0.93 -9.70 -5.85
C VAL A 126 -0.40 -9.65 -6.58
N ILE A 127 -0.39 -9.48 -7.91
CA ILE A 127 -1.64 -9.40 -8.69
C ILE A 127 -2.41 -10.72 -8.62
N ARG A 128 -1.73 -11.86 -8.75
CA ARG A 128 -2.37 -13.16 -8.64
C ARG A 128 -3.04 -13.35 -7.27
N HIS A 129 -2.33 -13.09 -6.19
CA HIS A 129 -2.85 -13.22 -4.82
C HIS A 129 -4.07 -12.30 -4.61
N PHE A 130 -3.99 -11.06 -5.08
CA PHE A 130 -5.11 -10.14 -4.99
C PHE A 130 -6.35 -10.64 -5.72
N LEU A 131 -6.20 -11.20 -6.92
CA LEU A 131 -7.32 -11.68 -7.74
C LEU A 131 -7.90 -13.01 -7.26
N GLU A 132 -7.09 -13.84 -6.61
CA GLU A 132 -7.49 -15.16 -6.07
C GLU A 132 -8.04 -15.07 -4.63
N ASP A 133 -7.87 -13.93 -3.94
CA ASP A 133 -8.38 -13.76 -2.58
C ASP A 133 -9.91 -13.65 -2.57
N ASN A 134 -10.56 -14.68 -2.06
CA ASN A 134 -12.02 -14.71 -1.93
C ASN A 134 -12.58 -13.60 -1.03
N LYS A 135 -11.79 -13.04 -0.13
CA LYS A 135 -12.22 -11.91 0.73
C LYS A 135 -12.63 -10.70 -0.09
N ILE A 136 -11.92 -10.42 -1.20
CA ILE A 136 -12.21 -9.24 -2.02
C ILE A 136 -13.58 -9.30 -2.68
N ASN A 137 -14.16 -10.50 -2.87
CA ASN A 137 -15.47 -10.65 -3.52
C ASN A 137 -16.62 -10.04 -2.70
N ASN A 138 -16.42 -9.82 -1.41
CA ASN A 138 -17.39 -9.21 -0.52
C ASN A 138 -17.46 -7.67 -0.62
N TYR A 139 -16.50 -7.05 -1.34
CA TYR A 139 -16.40 -5.60 -1.44
C TYR A 139 -16.85 -5.09 -2.81
N LEU A 140 -17.52 -3.94 -2.82
CA LEU A 140 -17.99 -3.29 -4.06
C LEU A 140 -16.82 -2.62 -4.80
N SER A 141 -15.91 -2.00 -4.07
CA SER A 141 -14.74 -1.30 -4.63
C SER A 141 -13.47 -1.98 -4.16
N LYS A 142 -12.62 -2.32 -5.10
CA LYS A 142 -11.40 -3.10 -4.89
C LYS A 142 -10.23 -2.35 -5.49
N TYR A 143 -9.18 -2.19 -4.69
CA TYR A 143 -7.99 -1.44 -5.08
C TYR A 143 -6.73 -2.21 -4.71
N LEU A 144 -5.73 -2.14 -5.58
CA LEU A 144 -4.40 -2.66 -5.32
C LEU A 144 -3.36 -1.60 -5.67
N SER A 145 -2.47 -1.31 -4.73
CA SER A 145 -1.28 -0.50 -4.97
C SER A 145 -0.03 -1.33 -4.72
N PHE A 146 0.90 -1.27 -5.65
CA PHE A 146 2.26 -1.78 -5.47
C PHE A 146 3.20 -0.60 -5.34
N ILE A 147 3.98 -0.53 -4.25
CA ILE A 147 4.83 0.61 -3.93
C ILE A 147 6.28 0.17 -3.88
N ALA A 148 7.12 0.82 -4.67
CA ALA A 148 8.56 0.57 -4.72
C ALA A 148 9.35 1.88 -4.81
N PRO A 149 10.67 1.88 -4.54
CA PRO A 149 11.48 3.10 -4.70
C PRO A 149 11.45 3.69 -6.11
N ILE A 150 11.35 2.83 -7.11
CA ILE A 150 11.26 3.15 -8.54
C ILE A 150 10.31 2.13 -9.16
N ILE A 151 9.43 2.56 -10.06
CA ILE A 151 8.62 1.67 -10.89
C ILE A 151 9.26 1.58 -12.27
N HIS A 152 9.70 0.39 -12.64
CA HIS A 152 10.26 0.13 -13.95
C HIS A 152 9.18 0.00 -15.01
N GLN A 153 9.51 0.34 -16.26
CA GLN A 153 8.56 0.32 -17.38
C GLN A 153 7.89 -1.05 -17.55
N ASP A 154 8.64 -2.14 -17.45
CA ASP A 154 8.10 -3.51 -17.59
C ASP A 154 7.08 -3.83 -16.48
N THR A 155 7.33 -3.34 -15.26
CA THR A 155 6.39 -3.47 -14.14
C THR A 155 5.11 -2.70 -14.44
N LYS A 156 5.22 -1.45 -14.91
CA LYS A 156 4.08 -0.63 -15.31
C LYS A 156 3.25 -1.34 -16.40
N GLU A 157 3.88 -1.80 -17.47
CA GLU A 157 3.23 -2.49 -18.59
C GLU A 157 2.51 -3.78 -18.12
N PHE A 158 3.08 -4.49 -17.16
CA PHE A 158 2.42 -5.67 -16.60
C PHE A 158 1.14 -5.31 -15.82
N TYR A 159 1.14 -4.20 -15.07
CA TYR A 159 -0.07 -3.68 -14.41
C TYR A 159 -1.10 -3.21 -15.43
N ASP A 160 -0.67 -2.47 -16.47
CA ASP A 160 -1.54 -1.99 -17.54
C ASP A 160 -2.21 -3.16 -18.27
N TYR A 161 -1.43 -4.19 -18.64
CA TYR A 161 -1.97 -5.42 -19.23
C TYR A 161 -2.96 -6.14 -18.30
N SER A 162 -2.67 -6.20 -17.02
CA SER A 162 -3.55 -6.82 -16.03
C SER A 162 -4.88 -6.07 -15.90
N ILE A 163 -4.86 -4.74 -15.93
CA ILE A 163 -6.06 -3.91 -15.96
C ILE A 163 -6.90 -4.26 -17.20
N VAL A 164 -6.32 -4.21 -18.39
CA VAL A 164 -7.02 -4.50 -19.64
C VAL A 164 -7.64 -5.89 -19.61
N ARG A 165 -6.85 -6.91 -19.27
CA ARG A 165 -7.29 -8.31 -19.24
C ARG A 165 -8.48 -8.54 -18.32
N HIS A 166 -8.47 -7.92 -17.13
CA HIS A 166 -9.49 -8.18 -16.12
C HIS A 166 -10.70 -7.27 -16.24
N LYS A 167 -10.54 -6.02 -16.71
CA LYS A 167 -11.68 -5.15 -17.03
C LYS A 167 -12.52 -5.70 -18.19
N ILE A 168 -11.89 -6.30 -19.21
CA ILE A 168 -12.62 -6.98 -20.29
C ILE A 168 -13.46 -8.16 -19.75
N LYS A 169 -13.06 -8.78 -18.65
CA LYS A 169 -13.79 -9.86 -17.98
C LYS A 169 -14.79 -9.36 -16.93
N ASP A 170 -15.10 -8.08 -16.93
CA ASP A 170 -16.05 -7.41 -16.02
C ASP A 170 -15.69 -7.51 -14.52
N GLN A 171 -14.40 -7.57 -14.22
CA GLN A 171 -13.92 -7.52 -12.83
C GLN A 171 -13.79 -6.08 -12.36
N SER A 172 -14.49 -5.71 -11.28
CA SER A 172 -14.48 -4.36 -10.73
C SER A 172 -13.30 -4.14 -9.76
N PHE A 173 -12.12 -3.80 -10.28
CA PHE A 173 -10.99 -3.40 -9.45
C PHE A 173 -10.16 -2.30 -10.12
N ASN A 174 -9.35 -1.62 -9.33
CA ASN A 174 -8.40 -0.61 -9.77
C ASN A 174 -7.01 -0.98 -9.27
N LEU A 175 -6.04 -0.94 -10.17
CA LEU A 175 -4.64 -1.25 -9.88
C LEU A 175 -3.79 -0.06 -10.26
N LYS A 176 -2.80 0.28 -9.44
CA LYS A 176 -1.75 1.21 -9.85
C LYS A 176 -0.42 0.92 -9.13
N PRO A 177 0.69 0.80 -9.84
CA PRO A 177 2.01 0.80 -9.25
C PRO A 177 2.45 2.25 -9.01
N TYR A 178 3.09 2.52 -7.86
CA TYR A 178 3.59 3.83 -7.47
C TYR A 178 5.06 3.77 -7.11
N SER A 179 5.81 4.78 -7.47
CA SER A 179 7.04 5.06 -6.74
C SER A 179 6.72 5.59 -5.34
N ILE A 180 7.62 5.39 -4.38
CA ILE A 180 7.43 5.88 -3.01
C ILE A 180 7.14 7.39 -3.00
N PRO A 181 7.91 8.27 -3.69
CA PRO A 181 7.59 9.70 -3.71
C PRO A 181 6.20 10.01 -4.28
N GLU A 182 5.81 9.37 -5.39
CA GLU A 182 4.50 9.56 -6.00
C GLU A 182 3.36 9.14 -5.05
N PHE A 183 3.50 8.00 -4.39
CA PHE A 183 2.50 7.53 -3.44
C PHE A 183 2.30 8.49 -2.26
N ILE A 184 3.40 9.00 -1.70
CA ILE A 184 3.37 9.97 -0.61
C ILE A 184 2.68 11.26 -1.07
N ASP A 185 3.09 11.82 -2.21
CA ASP A 185 2.52 13.05 -2.75
C ASP A 185 1.00 12.92 -2.96
N ILE A 186 0.55 11.88 -3.66
CA ILE A 186 -0.88 11.61 -3.87
C ILE A 186 -1.63 11.42 -2.54
N THR A 187 -1.03 10.73 -1.59
CA THR A 187 -1.66 10.51 -0.28
C THR A 187 -1.85 11.82 0.48
N LEU A 188 -0.88 12.71 0.46
CA LEU A 188 -0.94 13.98 1.20
C LEU A 188 -1.78 15.06 0.50
N THR A 189 -1.70 15.14 -0.83
CA THR A 189 -2.27 16.25 -1.60
C THR A 189 -3.61 15.94 -2.26
N SER A 190 -3.93 14.68 -2.48
CA SER A 190 -5.05 14.26 -3.32
C SER A 190 -5.84 13.12 -2.68
N ASN A 191 -6.32 12.20 -3.49
CA ASN A 191 -7.09 11.02 -3.10
C ASN A 191 -6.61 9.81 -3.90
N ASN A 192 -5.98 8.85 -3.23
CA ASN A 192 -5.44 7.65 -3.84
C ASN A 192 -6.49 6.83 -4.62
N PHE A 193 -7.72 6.75 -4.12
CA PHE A 193 -8.77 5.99 -4.80
C PHE A 193 -9.12 6.61 -6.15
N ARG A 194 -9.31 7.92 -6.17
CA ARG A 194 -9.59 8.65 -7.42
C ARG A 194 -8.41 8.59 -8.39
N ASP A 195 -7.21 8.67 -7.89
CA ASP A 195 -5.99 8.55 -8.71
C ASP A 195 -5.91 7.17 -9.37
N MET A 196 -6.15 6.08 -8.63
CA MET A 196 -6.19 4.72 -9.17
C MET A 196 -7.34 4.51 -10.18
N GLU A 197 -8.52 5.08 -9.92
CA GLU A 197 -9.66 5.03 -10.83
C GLU A 197 -9.34 5.74 -12.15
N ASN A 198 -8.78 6.94 -12.09
CA ASN A 198 -8.37 7.70 -13.27
C ASN A 198 -7.30 6.95 -14.07
N TYR A 199 -6.30 6.40 -13.40
CA TYR A 199 -5.27 5.58 -14.05
C TYR A 199 -5.88 4.38 -14.77
N THR A 200 -6.79 3.66 -14.13
CA THR A 200 -7.48 2.51 -14.73
C THR A 200 -8.26 2.90 -15.98
N VAL A 201 -8.97 4.03 -15.94
CA VAL A 201 -9.71 4.57 -17.11
C VAL A 201 -8.75 4.91 -18.24
N GLN A 202 -7.67 5.65 -17.92
CA GLN A 202 -6.66 6.03 -18.91
C GLN A 202 -6.06 4.82 -19.64
N VAL A 203 -5.66 3.79 -18.89
CA VAL A 203 -5.08 2.55 -19.48
C VAL A 203 -6.07 1.88 -20.45
N ILE A 204 -7.35 1.81 -20.09
CA ILE A 204 -8.38 1.22 -20.96
C ILE A 204 -8.61 2.07 -22.23
N GLU A 205 -8.60 3.38 -22.10
CA GLU A 205 -8.76 4.29 -23.27
C GLU A 205 -7.57 4.20 -24.21
N GLU A 206 -6.35 4.22 -23.69
CA GLU A 206 -5.12 4.03 -24.48
C GLU A 206 -5.13 2.70 -25.25
N PHE A 207 -5.55 1.62 -24.57
CA PHE A 207 -5.66 0.32 -25.23
C PHE A 207 -6.69 0.32 -26.37
N ARG A 208 -7.87 0.91 -26.16
CA ARG A 208 -8.91 1.01 -27.19
C ARG A 208 -8.44 1.83 -28.42
N ASN A 209 -7.72 2.92 -28.16
CA ASN A 209 -7.22 3.78 -29.24
C ASN A 209 -6.13 3.10 -30.08
N ASN A 210 -5.36 2.18 -29.51
CA ASN A 210 -4.33 1.42 -30.21
C ASN A 210 -4.88 0.23 -31.01
N LEU A 211 -6.17 -0.11 -30.87
CA LEU A 211 -6.83 -1.16 -31.66
C LEU A 211 -7.54 -0.63 -32.91
N ASN A 212 -7.70 0.70 -33.04
CA ASN A 212 -8.29 1.38 -34.18
C ASN A 212 -7.18 1.94 -35.11
#